data_623f28385c48fc816675e7ea0cafe37a
#
_entry.id   623f28385c48fc816675e7ea0cafe37a
#
_cell.length_a   1.000
_cell.length_b   1.000
_cell.length_c   1.000
_cell.angle_alpha   90.00
_cell.angle_beta   90.00
_cell.angle_gamma   90.00
#
_symmetry.space_group_name_H-M   'P 1'
#
loop_
_entity.id
_entity.type
_entity.pdbx_description
1 polymer ?
#
loop_
_entity_poly.entity_id
_entity_poly.type
_entity_poly.pdbx_seq_one_letter_code
_entity_poly.pdbx_strand_id
1 'polypeptide(L)'
;MKIGIIGAGGMGGTLARRLAALGHHVSVANSRGPETLAEFATETGAVPVPITDAGRDADVMIIAIPEKNIPDLPEGLLGSLPDGGVLIDIGNYAPQQRDGRIDELENGAIESRWVEAHLGHPVIKAFNNVRPPSLLILGKPAGTPGRIALPVAGDDARAKAVVIDLIDQLGFDGIDAGGLDESWRQQPSTPVYCTDLDLEDAENALAAASPVRPAEWRA
;
A
#
# COMPACT_ATOMS: atom_id res chain seq x y z
N MET A 1 -5.77 -16.17 3.27
CA MET A 1 -5.92 -15.53 1.95
C MET A 1 -4.67 -15.80 1.11
N LYS A 2 -4.80 -15.72 -0.21
CA LYS A 2 -3.66 -15.64 -1.13
C LYS A 2 -3.37 -14.17 -1.42
N ILE A 3 -2.13 -13.74 -1.19
CA ILE A 3 -1.74 -12.33 -1.30
C ILE A 3 -0.51 -12.23 -2.20
N GLY A 4 -0.63 -11.47 -3.29
CA GLY A 4 0.47 -11.15 -4.18
C GLY A 4 1.08 -9.79 -3.83
N ILE A 5 2.41 -9.69 -3.79
CA ILE A 5 3.10 -8.42 -3.50
C ILE A 5 4.12 -8.13 -4.59
N ILE A 6 3.98 -6.99 -5.24
CA ILE A 6 4.96 -6.47 -6.19
C ILE A 6 5.82 -5.43 -5.49
N GLY A 7 7.11 -5.74 -5.32
CA GLY A 7 8.07 -4.94 -4.59
C GLY A 7 8.44 -5.52 -3.24
N ALA A 8 9.66 -6.01 -3.11
CA ALA A 8 10.24 -6.58 -1.88
C ALA A 8 11.13 -5.58 -1.12
N GLY A 9 10.83 -4.29 -1.26
CA GLY A 9 11.51 -3.21 -0.52
C GLY A 9 11.05 -3.10 0.93
N GLY A 10 11.36 -1.99 1.60
CA GLY A 10 11.06 -1.80 3.03
C GLY A 10 9.61 -2.09 3.41
N MET A 11 8.63 -1.48 2.72
CA MET A 11 7.20 -1.70 3.03
C MET A 11 6.71 -3.05 2.52
N GLY A 12 6.92 -3.37 1.24
CA GLY A 12 6.44 -4.63 0.67
C GLY A 12 7.07 -5.86 1.36
N GLY A 13 8.36 -5.80 1.67
CA GLY A 13 9.04 -6.86 2.43
C GLY A 13 8.51 -7.00 3.87
N THR A 14 8.18 -5.89 4.54
CA THR A 14 7.58 -5.91 5.88
C THR A 14 6.18 -6.50 5.85
N LEU A 15 5.35 -6.11 4.87
CA LEU A 15 4.01 -6.68 4.67
C LEU A 15 4.11 -8.19 4.38
N ALA A 16 4.99 -8.61 3.47
CA ALA A 16 5.18 -10.01 3.15
C ALA A 16 5.54 -10.84 4.40
N ARG A 17 6.50 -10.38 5.20
CA ARG A 17 6.91 -11.02 6.46
C ARG A 17 5.75 -11.14 7.44
N ARG A 18 5.04 -10.04 7.68
CA ARG A 18 3.95 -9.99 8.66
C ARG A 18 2.77 -10.86 8.23
N LEU A 19 2.37 -10.76 6.96
CA LEU A 19 1.23 -11.52 6.42
C LEU A 19 1.54 -13.02 6.35
N ALA A 20 2.74 -13.42 5.96
CA ALA A 20 3.16 -14.83 6.00
C ALA A 20 3.17 -15.38 7.44
N ALA A 21 3.64 -14.62 8.42
CA ALA A 21 3.62 -14.98 9.84
C ALA A 21 2.19 -15.14 10.40
N LEU A 22 1.19 -14.47 9.82
CA LEU A 22 -0.23 -14.65 10.13
C LEU A 22 -0.87 -15.86 9.42
N GLY A 23 -0.10 -16.61 8.62
CA GLY A 23 -0.58 -17.81 7.92
C GLY A 23 -1.23 -17.56 6.56
N HIS A 24 -1.07 -16.35 5.99
CA HIS A 24 -1.48 -16.09 4.61
C HIS A 24 -0.49 -16.74 3.62
N HIS A 25 -1.00 -17.15 2.45
CA HIS A 25 -0.15 -17.58 1.33
C HIS A 25 0.34 -16.34 0.57
N VAL A 26 1.59 -15.96 0.81
CA VAL A 26 2.17 -14.74 0.24
C VAL A 26 3.08 -15.09 -0.92
N SER A 27 2.76 -14.56 -2.12
CA SER A 27 3.65 -14.52 -3.28
C SER A 27 4.34 -13.16 -3.34
N VAL A 28 5.64 -13.12 -3.65
CA VAL A 28 6.40 -11.88 -3.73
C VAL A 28 7.20 -11.81 -5.01
N ALA A 29 7.14 -10.65 -5.68
CA ALA A 29 7.88 -10.39 -6.90
C ALA A 29 8.70 -9.09 -6.80
N ASN A 30 9.79 -9.02 -7.54
CA ASN A 30 10.56 -7.81 -7.77
C ASN A 30 11.00 -7.72 -9.24
N SER A 31 11.58 -6.59 -9.65
CA SER A 31 12.05 -6.37 -11.01
C SER A 31 13.31 -7.16 -11.39
N ARG A 32 13.99 -7.81 -10.43
CA ARG A 32 15.25 -8.52 -10.65
C ARG A 32 15.09 -10.04 -10.80
N GLY A 33 13.86 -10.53 -10.63
CA GLY A 33 13.54 -11.96 -10.73
C GLY A 33 13.49 -12.68 -9.39
N PRO A 34 12.76 -13.83 -9.34
CA PRO A 34 12.49 -14.57 -8.10
C PRO A 34 13.74 -15.13 -7.45
N GLU A 35 14.79 -15.45 -8.22
CA GLU A 35 16.06 -15.97 -7.72
C GLU A 35 16.77 -15.00 -6.75
N THR A 36 16.53 -13.70 -6.91
CA THR A 36 17.09 -12.67 -6.01
C THR A 36 16.38 -12.58 -4.66
N LEU A 37 15.29 -13.31 -4.49
CA LEU A 37 14.47 -13.37 -3.28
C LEU A 37 14.60 -14.68 -2.50
N ALA A 38 15.56 -15.55 -2.85
CA ALA A 38 15.70 -16.89 -2.22
C ALA A 38 15.97 -16.81 -0.70
N GLU A 39 16.85 -15.90 -0.26
CA GLU A 39 17.13 -15.67 1.15
C GLU A 39 15.91 -15.12 1.88
N PHE A 40 15.24 -14.13 1.29
CA PHE A 40 13.99 -13.55 1.82
C PHE A 40 12.89 -14.60 1.95
N ALA A 41 12.74 -15.49 0.97
CA ALA A 41 11.79 -16.60 1.02
C ALA A 41 12.07 -17.57 2.18
N THR A 42 13.34 -17.91 2.37
CA THR A 42 13.77 -18.79 3.48
C THR A 42 13.46 -18.17 4.85
N GLU A 43 13.66 -16.86 4.97
CA GLU A 43 13.42 -16.13 6.22
C GLU A 43 11.93 -15.96 6.52
N THR A 44 11.10 -15.72 5.50
CA THR A 44 9.71 -15.26 5.68
C THR A 44 8.65 -16.32 5.40
N GLY A 45 8.99 -17.35 4.63
CA GLY A 45 8.03 -18.31 4.10
C GLY A 45 7.22 -17.79 2.89
N ALA A 46 7.47 -16.56 2.43
CA ALA A 46 6.86 -16.04 1.22
C ALA A 46 7.43 -16.74 -0.03
N VAL A 47 6.62 -16.90 -1.07
CA VAL A 47 6.99 -17.60 -2.30
C VAL A 47 7.44 -16.59 -3.36
N PRO A 48 8.72 -16.60 -3.78
CA PRO A 48 9.17 -15.78 -4.90
C PRO A 48 8.53 -16.22 -6.20
N VAL A 49 8.00 -15.26 -6.97
CA VAL A 49 7.38 -15.52 -8.28
C VAL A 49 7.83 -14.49 -9.31
N PRO A 50 7.76 -14.79 -10.60
CA PRO A 50 7.85 -13.76 -11.64
C PRO A 50 6.79 -12.69 -11.43
N ILE A 51 7.08 -11.44 -11.82
CA ILE A 51 6.15 -10.32 -11.61
C ILE A 51 4.78 -10.57 -12.26
N THR A 52 4.74 -11.24 -13.40
CA THR A 52 3.51 -11.62 -14.11
C THR A 52 2.63 -12.62 -13.36
N ASP A 53 3.20 -13.31 -12.39
CA ASP A 53 2.51 -14.35 -11.62
C ASP A 53 2.09 -13.86 -10.22
N ALA A 54 2.46 -12.64 -9.84
CA ALA A 54 2.20 -12.11 -8.50
C ALA A 54 0.69 -12.02 -8.16
N GLY A 55 -0.16 -11.75 -9.15
CA GLY A 55 -1.61 -11.69 -8.99
C GLY A 55 -2.34 -13.02 -9.20
N ARG A 56 -1.62 -14.12 -9.55
CA ARG A 56 -2.26 -15.39 -9.92
C ARG A 56 -3.02 -16.00 -8.74
N ASP A 57 -4.33 -16.14 -8.92
CA ASP A 57 -5.25 -16.64 -7.89
C ASP A 57 -5.24 -15.83 -6.58
N ALA A 58 -4.76 -14.57 -6.61
CA ALA A 58 -4.66 -13.76 -5.40
C ALA A 58 -6.04 -13.19 -5.02
N ASP A 59 -6.39 -13.25 -3.73
CA ASP A 59 -7.52 -12.52 -3.16
C ASP A 59 -7.20 -11.02 -3.07
N VAL A 60 -5.92 -10.72 -2.81
CA VAL A 60 -5.38 -9.36 -2.66
C VAL A 60 -4.04 -9.25 -3.38
N MET A 61 -3.85 -8.18 -4.12
CA MET A 61 -2.56 -7.81 -4.73
C MET A 61 -2.12 -6.46 -4.21
N ILE A 62 -0.85 -6.35 -3.81
CA ILE A 62 -0.27 -5.13 -3.22
C ILE A 62 0.82 -4.60 -4.15
N ILE A 63 0.70 -3.35 -4.57
CA ILE A 63 1.71 -2.64 -5.35
C ILE A 63 2.57 -1.82 -4.39
N ALA A 64 3.82 -2.25 -4.22
CA ALA A 64 4.78 -1.71 -3.25
C ALA A 64 6.08 -1.24 -3.95
N ILE A 65 5.93 -0.51 -5.04
CA ILE A 65 7.03 0.02 -5.86
C ILE A 65 6.99 1.55 -5.92
N PRO A 66 8.09 2.22 -6.30
CA PRO A 66 8.11 3.65 -6.58
C PRO A 66 7.08 4.05 -7.65
N GLU A 67 6.48 5.24 -7.49
CA GLU A 67 5.48 5.77 -8.44
C GLU A 67 6.01 5.82 -9.88
N LYS A 68 7.25 6.27 -10.06
CA LYS A 68 7.89 6.32 -11.39
C LYS A 68 7.94 4.99 -12.13
N ASN A 69 7.83 3.87 -11.44
CA ASN A 69 7.91 2.53 -12.04
C ASN A 69 6.52 1.93 -12.33
N ILE A 70 5.44 2.61 -11.98
CA ILE A 70 4.07 2.15 -12.28
C ILE A 70 3.85 2.01 -13.79
N PRO A 71 4.25 2.98 -14.64
CA PRO A 71 4.08 2.85 -16.09
C PRO A 71 4.89 1.71 -16.73
N ASP A 72 5.95 1.24 -16.05
CA ASP A 72 6.83 0.17 -16.55
C ASP A 72 6.34 -1.24 -16.17
N LEU A 73 5.23 -1.35 -15.45
CA LEU A 73 4.66 -2.65 -15.10
C LEU A 73 4.19 -3.38 -16.37
N PRO A 74 4.36 -4.70 -16.46
CA PRO A 74 3.99 -5.46 -17.64
C PRO A 74 2.52 -5.28 -18.02
N GLU A 75 2.24 -5.07 -19.31
CA GLU A 75 0.87 -5.11 -19.83
C GLU A 75 0.19 -6.43 -19.47
N GLY A 76 -1.09 -6.36 -19.09
CA GLY A 76 -1.86 -7.55 -18.71
C GLY A 76 -1.51 -8.15 -17.36
N LEU A 77 -0.64 -7.51 -16.57
CA LEU A 77 -0.29 -7.94 -15.22
C LEU A 77 -1.52 -8.26 -14.36
N LEU A 78 -2.51 -7.37 -14.39
CA LEU A 78 -3.75 -7.51 -13.60
C LEU A 78 -4.74 -8.52 -14.20
N GLY A 79 -4.52 -8.99 -15.42
CA GLY A 79 -5.31 -10.09 -16.00
C GLY A 79 -5.14 -11.42 -15.26
N SER A 80 -4.12 -11.54 -14.42
CA SER A 80 -3.94 -12.69 -13.53
C SER A 80 -4.68 -12.56 -12.19
N LEU A 81 -5.13 -11.36 -11.83
CA LEU A 81 -5.94 -11.12 -10.62
C LEU A 81 -7.38 -11.59 -10.91
N PRO A 82 -7.95 -12.48 -10.08
CA PRO A 82 -9.31 -12.97 -10.28
C PRO A 82 -10.37 -11.86 -10.18
N ASP A 83 -11.52 -12.09 -10.80
CA ASP A 83 -12.68 -11.21 -10.64
C ASP A 83 -13.01 -11.01 -9.15
N GLY A 84 -13.09 -9.75 -8.72
CA GLY A 84 -13.30 -9.37 -7.33
C GLY A 84 -12.05 -9.44 -6.45
N GLY A 85 -10.87 -9.70 -7.02
CA GLY A 85 -9.59 -9.50 -6.33
C GLY A 85 -9.38 -8.04 -5.98
N VAL A 86 -8.73 -7.78 -4.84
CA VAL A 86 -8.50 -6.42 -4.32
C VAL A 86 -7.10 -5.96 -4.68
N LEU A 87 -6.98 -4.80 -5.32
CA LEU A 87 -5.69 -4.17 -5.61
C LEU A 87 -5.42 -3.05 -4.62
N ILE A 88 -4.29 -3.15 -3.89
CA ILE A 88 -3.86 -2.13 -2.91
C ILE A 88 -2.68 -1.34 -3.46
N ASP A 89 -2.83 -0.03 -3.50
CA ASP A 89 -1.75 0.93 -3.73
C ASP A 89 -1.19 1.41 -2.39
N ILE A 90 0.10 1.13 -2.14
CA ILE A 90 0.83 1.62 -0.95
C ILE A 90 1.88 2.66 -1.31
N GLY A 91 1.88 3.14 -2.55
CA GLY A 91 2.87 4.08 -3.06
C GLY A 91 2.80 5.45 -2.40
N ASN A 92 3.82 6.23 -2.63
CA ASN A 92 3.90 7.65 -2.28
C ASN A 92 4.78 8.35 -3.31
N TYR A 93 4.35 9.47 -3.83
CA TYR A 93 5.17 10.28 -4.72
C TYR A 93 6.22 11.06 -3.93
N ALA A 94 7.49 10.74 -4.18
CA ALA A 94 8.64 11.34 -3.51
C ALA A 94 9.64 11.90 -4.55
N PRO A 95 9.33 13.05 -5.18
CA PRO A 95 10.07 13.53 -6.36
C PRO A 95 11.55 13.79 -6.10
N GLN A 96 11.89 14.46 -5.01
CA GLN A 96 13.27 14.84 -4.71
C GLN A 96 14.14 13.65 -4.23
N GLN A 97 13.52 12.63 -3.65
CA GLN A 97 14.24 11.52 -3.02
C GLN A 97 14.36 10.30 -3.95
N ARG A 98 13.38 10.10 -4.86
CA ARG A 98 13.28 8.83 -5.57
C ARG A 98 12.67 8.89 -6.96
N ASP A 99 11.52 9.55 -7.11
CA ASP A 99 10.69 9.38 -8.30
C ASP A 99 11.08 10.32 -9.45
N GLY A 100 11.72 11.46 -9.14
CA GLY A 100 11.88 12.55 -10.10
C GLY A 100 10.52 13.22 -10.36
N ARG A 101 10.49 14.07 -11.38
CA ARG A 101 9.27 14.80 -11.74
C ARG A 101 8.31 13.92 -12.53
N ILE A 102 7.06 13.87 -12.06
CA ILE A 102 5.90 13.30 -12.78
C ILE A 102 4.94 14.46 -12.98
N ASP A 103 4.78 14.91 -14.23
CA ASP A 103 4.06 16.16 -14.54
C ASP A 103 2.61 16.16 -14.07
N GLU A 104 1.89 15.05 -14.21
CA GLU A 104 0.51 14.93 -13.78
C GLU A 104 0.37 15.12 -12.26
N LEU A 105 1.28 14.53 -11.48
CA LEU A 105 1.27 14.63 -10.02
C LEU A 105 1.69 16.04 -9.55
N GLU A 106 2.65 16.67 -10.25
CA GLU A 106 3.04 18.06 -9.99
C GLU A 106 1.93 19.05 -10.33
N ASN A 107 1.07 18.71 -11.31
CA ASN A 107 -0.09 19.51 -11.71
C ASN A 107 -1.34 19.24 -10.86
N GLY A 108 -1.23 18.44 -9.80
CA GLY A 108 -2.27 18.26 -8.79
C GLY A 108 -3.14 17.02 -8.96
N ALA A 109 -2.74 16.05 -9.79
CA ALA A 109 -3.41 14.75 -9.82
C ALA A 109 -3.26 14.06 -8.45
N ILE A 110 -4.31 13.37 -8.01
CA ILE A 110 -4.30 12.54 -6.81
C ILE A 110 -3.47 11.28 -7.10
N GLU A 111 -2.49 10.97 -6.25
CA GLU A 111 -1.52 9.89 -6.48
C GLU A 111 -2.19 8.57 -6.84
N SER A 112 -3.16 8.11 -6.04
CA SER A 112 -3.81 6.83 -6.30
C SER A 112 -4.76 6.84 -7.49
N ARG A 113 -5.33 8.00 -7.89
CA ARG A 113 -6.06 8.11 -9.17
C ARG A 113 -5.11 7.99 -10.36
N TRP A 114 -3.92 8.56 -10.24
CA TRP A 114 -2.89 8.40 -11.25
C TRP A 114 -2.44 6.93 -11.38
N VAL A 115 -2.26 6.23 -10.24
CA VAL A 115 -1.96 4.79 -10.22
C VAL A 115 -3.09 3.99 -10.85
N GLU A 116 -4.34 4.23 -10.44
CA GLU A 116 -5.55 3.57 -10.98
C GLU A 116 -5.64 3.72 -12.50
N ALA A 117 -5.41 4.93 -13.02
CA ALA A 117 -5.47 5.22 -14.44
C ALA A 117 -4.39 4.47 -15.24
N HIS A 118 -3.15 4.36 -14.70
CA HIS A 118 -2.07 3.63 -15.34
C HIS A 118 -2.26 2.11 -15.31
N LEU A 119 -2.82 1.59 -14.23
CA LEU A 119 -3.08 0.16 -14.07
C LEU A 119 -4.37 -0.29 -14.76
N GLY A 120 -5.28 0.64 -15.07
CA GLY A 120 -6.59 0.32 -15.66
C GLY A 120 -7.46 -0.55 -14.76
N HIS A 121 -7.29 -0.46 -13.44
CA HIS A 121 -7.97 -1.29 -12.44
C HIS A 121 -8.24 -0.47 -11.18
N PRO A 122 -9.45 -0.58 -10.55
CA PRO A 122 -9.74 0.07 -9.29
C PRO A 122 -8.72 -0.28 -8.21
N VAL A 123 -8.30 0.72 -7.42
CA VAL A 123 -7.33 0.52 -6.34
C VAL A 123 -7.88 0.98 -4.99
N ILE A 124 -7.33 0.41 -3.93
CA ILE A 124 -7.53 0.86 -2.55
C ILE A 124 -6.21 1.47 -2.06
N LYS A 125 -6.22 2.71 -1.62
CA LYS A 125 -5.08 3.36 -0.96
C LYS A 125 -5.03 2.94 0.50
N ALA A 126 -3.93 2.30 0.91
CA ALA A 126 -3.70 1.92 2.31
C ALA A 126 -2.20 1.74 2.59
N PHE A 127 -1.81 1.64 3.86
CA PHE A 127 -0.44 1.38 4.33
C PHE A 127 0.64 2.40 3.93
N ASN A 128 0.32 3.41 3.16
CA ASN A 128 1.28 4.41 2.69
C ASN A 128 1.73 5.38 3.79
N ASN A 129 0.95 5.48 4.87
CA ASN A 129 1.14 6.43 5.97
C ASN A 129 1.82 5.83 7.20
N VAL A 130 2.17 4.54 7.20
CA VAL A 130 2.91 3.87 8.29
C VAL A 130 4.33 3.57 7.88
N ARG A 131 5.27 3.67 8.83
CA ARG A 131 6.68 3.33 8.57
C ARG A 131 6.92 1.82 8.68
N PRO A 132 7.85 1.25 7.91
CA PRO A 132 8.17 -0.18 8.00
C PRO A 132 8.50 -0.67 9.42
N PRO A 133 9.29 0.06 10.26
CA PRO A 133 9.53 -0.36 11.63
C PRO A 133 8.26 -0.40 12.48
N SER A 134 7.39 0.63 12.36
CA SER A 134 6.12 0.67 13.11
C SER A 134 5.20 -0.49 12.69
N LEU A 135 5.07 -0.73 11.38
CA LEU A 135 4.31 -1.86 10.87
C LEU A 135 4.86 -3.20 11.35
N LEU A 136 6.18 -3.32 11.49
CA LEU A 136 6.83 -4.57 11.90
C LEU A 136 6.56 -4.92 13.37
N ILE A 137 6.64 -3.95 14.28
CA ILE A 137 6.73 -4.23 15.74
C ILE A 137 5.66 -3.59 16.61
N LEU A 138 4.88 -2.61 16.11
CA LEU A 138 3.93 -1.86 16.94
C LEU A 138 2.48 -2.37 16.86
N GLY A 139 2.22 -3.46 16.15
CA GLY A 139 0.89 -4.09 16.13
C GLY A 139 0.46 -4.54 17.53
N LYS A 140 -0.79 -4.24 17.90
CA LYS A 140 -1.38 -4.56 19.21
C LYS A 140 -2.69 -5.35 19.02
N PRO A 141 -3.13 -6.14 20.02
CA PRO A 141 -4.44 -6.77 19.99
C PRO A 141 -5.60 -5.76 19.83
N ALA A 142 -6.71 -6.19 19.22
CA ALA A 142 -7.90 -5.36 19.09
C ALA A 142 -8.39 -4.83 20.45
N GLY A 143 -8.85 -3.58 20.48
CA GLY A 143 -9.31 -2.89 21.69
C GLY A 143 -8.21 -2.42 22.64
N THR A 144 -6.92 -2.57 22.28
CA THR A 144 -5.82 -2.04 23.09
C THR A 144 -5.77 -0.51 22.97
N PRO A 145 -5.74 0.26 24.07
CA PRO A 145 -5.60 1.71 24.01
C PRO A 145 -4.32 2.16 23.27
N GLY A 146 -4.43 3.21 22.46
CA GLY A 146 -3.34 3.75 21.66
C GLY A 146 -2.85 2.77 20.57
N ARG A 147 -3.75 1.94 20.04
CA ARG A 147 -3.52 1.14 18.83
C ARG A 147 -3.44 2.08 17.65
N ILE A 148 -2.41 1.94 16.82
CA ILE A 148 -2.18 2.83 15.68
C ILE A 148 -3.28 2.60 14.64
N ALA A 149 -3.81 3.69 14.08
CA ALA A 149 -4.84 3.69 13.06
C ALA A 149 -4.29 4.00 11.67
N LEU A 150 -4.75 3.25 10.67
CA LEU A 150 -4.31 3.34 9.28
C LEU A 150 -5.52 3.67 8.39
N PRO A 151 -5.49 4.79 7.66
CA PRO A 151 -6.56 5.17 6.75
C PRO A 151 -6.58 4.29 5.49
N VAL A 152 -7.81 4.03 5.02
CA VAL A 152 -8.13 3.25 3.83
C VAL A 152 -9.07 4.06 2.96
N ALA A 153 -8.63 4.45 1.77
CA ALA A 153 -9.46 5.18 0.81
C ALA A 153 -9.69 4.37 -0.46
N GLY A 154 -10.90 4.41 -1.00
CA GLY A 154 -11.26 3.67 -2.20
C GLY A 154 -12.76 3.70 -2.47
N ASP A 155 -13.16 3.41 -3.70
CA ASP A 155 -14.55 3.55 -4.13
C ASP A 155 -15.36 2.27 -3.90
N ASP A 156 -14.71 1.10 -3.83
CA ASP A 156 -15.37 -0.18 -3.55
C ASP A 156 -15.40 -0.47 -2.05
N ALA A 157 -16.59 -0.39 -1.46
CA ALA A 157 -16.80 -0.63 -0.03
C ALA A 157 -16.44 -2.07 0.40
N ARG A 158 -16.63 -3.08 -0.50
CA ARG A 158 -16.25 -4.48 -0.22
C ARG A 158 -14.73 -4.61 -0.19
N ALA A 159 -14.05 -4.03 -1.16
CA ALA A 159 -12.58 -4.02 -1.20
C ALA A 159 -11.99 -3.30 0.02
N LYS A 160 -12.54 -2.15 0.42
CA LYS A 160 -12.13 -1.45 1.65
C LYS A 160 -12.29 -2.34 2.88
N ALA A 161 -13.41 -3.04 3.01
CA ALA A 161 -13.65 -3.93 4.15
C ALA A 161 -12.60 -5.05 4.25
N VAL A 162 -12.19 -5.63 3.11
CA VAL A 162 -11.09 -6.63 3.06
C VAL A 162 -9.79 -6.03 3.55
N VAL A 163 -9.46 -4.80 3.15
CA VAL A 163 -8.22 -4.13 3.56
C VAL A 163 -8.24 -3.76 5.03
N ILE A 164 -9.37 -3.27 5.55
CA ILE A 164 -9.57 -2.97 6.98
C ILE A 164 -9.39 -4.23 7.82
N ASP A 165 -9.93 -5.37 7.39
CA ASP A 165 -9.75 -6.66 8.07
C ASP A 165 -8.26 -7.09 8.09
N LEU A 166 -7.54 -6.92 6.98
CA LEU A 166 -6.09 -7.17 6.95
C LEU A 166 -5.31 -6.26 7.91
N ILE A 167 -5.69 -5.00 8.00
CA ILE A 167 -5.10 -4.03 8.93
C ILE A 167 -5.34 -4.49 10.38
N ASP A 168 -6.56 -4.93 10.70
CA ASP A 168 -6.90 -5.46 12.04
C ASP A 168 -6.07 -6.70 12.39
N GLN A 169 -5.95 -7.66 11.47
CA GLN A 169 -5.13 -8.85 11.64
C GLN A 169 -3.65 -8.52 11.87
N LEU A 170 -3.14 -7.45 11.25
CA LEU A 170 -1.78 -6.94 11.47
C LEU A 170 -1.60 -6.23 12.82
N GLY A 171 -2.68 -5.98 13.54
CA GLY A 171 -2.65 -5.33 14.86
C GLY A 171 -2.85 -3.82 14.84
N PHE A 172 -3.50 -3.28 13.82
CA PHE A 172 -3.77 -1.85 13.62
C PHE A 172 -5.26 -1.60 13.46
N ASP A 173 -5.73 -0.39 13.70
CA ASP A 173 -7.12 -0.01 13.45
C ASP A 173 -7.26 0.53 12.01
N GLY A 174 -8.17 -0.04 11.22
CA GLY A 174 -8.48 0.49 9.88
C GLY A 174 -9.52 1.59 9.94
N ILE A 175 -9.26 2.74 9.31
CA ILE A 175 -10.21 3.86 9.19
C ILE A 175 -10.73 3.93 7.75
N ASP A 176 -12.04 3.93 7.55
CA ASP A 176 -12.61 4.28 6.24
C ASP A 176 -12.42 5.79 5.98
N ALA A 177 -11.44 6.13 5.15
CA ALA A 177 -11.08 7.51 4.81
C ALA A 177 -11.83 8.04 3.58
N GLY A 178 -12.93 7.39 3.17
CA GLY A 178 -13.77 7.82 2.05
C GLY A 178 -13.41 7.20 0.70
N GLY A 179 -13.81 7.88 -0.37
CA GLY A 179 -13.52 7.46 -1.75
C GLY A 179 -12.05 7.67 -2.12
N LEU A 180 -11.66 7.15 -3.28
CA LEU A 180 -10.28 7.29 -3.74
C LEU A 180 -9.89 8.75 -4.00
N ASP A 181 -10.85 9.62 -4.31
CA ASP A 181 -10.64 11.07 -4.44
C ASP A 181 -10.23 11.75 -3.13
N GLU A 182 -10.48 11.13 -1.98
CA GLU A 182 -10.05 11.62 -0.67
C GLU A 182 -8.66 11.09 -0.26
N SER A 183 -8.05 10.18 -1.04
CA SER A 183 -6.77 9.55 -0.70
C SER A 183 -5.60 10.55 -0.56
N TRP A 184 -5.72 11.75 -1.10
CA TRP A 184 -4.75 12.83 -0.92
C TRP A 184 -4.57 13.22 0.55
N ARG A 185 -5.57 12.98 1.42
CA ARG A 185 -5.49 13.30 2.85
C ARG A 185 -4.45 12.48 3.61
N GLN A 186 -4.00 11.37 3.02
CA GLN A 186 -2.96 10.50 3.60
C GLN A 186 -1.65 10.50 2.81
N GLN A 187 -1.49 11.40 1.83
CA GLN A 187 -0.27 11.54 1.02
C GLN A 187 0.89 12.17 1.83
N PRO A 188 2.13 12.11 1.33
CA PRO A 188 3.26 12.81 1.93
C PRO A 188 2.95 14.28 2.21
N SER A 189 3.48 14.80 3.30
CA SER A 189 3.26 16.15 3.85
C SER A 189 1.94 16.38 4.60
N THR A 190 1.02 15.42 4.62
CA THR A 190 -0.21 15.55 5.42
C THR A 190 0.02 15.14 6.88
N PRO A 191 -0.83 15.61 7.83
CA PRO A 191 -0.62 15.34 9.25
C PRO A 191 -0.63 13.85 9.65
N VAL A 192 -1.34 13.00 8.89
CA VAL A 192 -1.41 11.55 9.17
C VAL A 192 -0.22 10.78 8.58
N TYR A 193 0.57 11.40 7.70
CA TYR A 193 1.64 10.70 6.99
C TYR A 193 2.83 10.35 7.89
N CYS A 194 3.14 9.06 8.01
CA CYS A 194 4.26 8.54 8.79
C CYS A 194 4.26 8.96 10.27
N THR A 195 3.07 9.14 10.83
CA THR A 195 2.82 9.41 12.25
C THR A 195 2.07 8.23 12.85
N ASP A 196 2.50 7.77 14.02
CA ASP A 196 1.91 6.61 14.69
C ASP A 196 0.76 7.09 15.60
N LEU A 197 -0.35 7.53 15.02
CA LEU A 197 -1.52 8.09 15.69
C LEU A 197 -2.55 7.00 16.03
N ASP A 198 -3.27 7.17 17.12
CA ASP A 198 -4.44 6.35 17.43
C ASP A 198 -5.67 6.79 16.63
N LEU A 199 -6.81 6.14 16.83
CA LEU A 199 -8.00 6.35 16.02
C LEU A 199 -8.48 7.81 16.03
N GLU A 200 -8.61 8.42 17.21
CA GLU A 200 -9.10 9.80 17.36
C GLU A 200 -8.13 10.82 16.74
N ASP A 201 -6.86 10.68 17.02
CA ASP A 201 -5.82 11.56 16.50
C ASP A 201 -5.65 11.40 14.98
N ALA A 202 -5.79 10.19 14.43
CA ALA A 202 -5.72 9.94 13.00
C ALA A 202 -6.93 10.53 12.24
N GLU A 203 -8.14 10.43 12.78
CA GLU A 203 -9.33 11.09 12.23
C GLU A 203 -9.19 12.62 12.22
N ASN A 204 -8.69 13.19 13.31
CA ASN A 204 -8.39 14.62 13.41
C ASN A 204 -7.31 15.05 12.40
N ALA A 205 -6.26 14.24 12.23
CA ALA A 205 -5.18 14.49 11.26
C ALA A 205 -5.68 14.44 9.81
N LEU A 206 -6.56 13.48 9.46
CA LEU A 206 -7.22 13.42 8.15
C LEU A 206 -8.10 14.65 7.89
N ALA A 207 -8.87 15.08 8.90
CA ALA A 207 -9.72 16.27 8.79
C ALA A 207 -8.90 17.56 8.62
N ALA A 208 -7.72 17.65 9.24
CA ALA A 208 -6.83 18.81 9.17
C ALA A 208 -5.93 18.82 7.92
N ALA A 209 -5.98 17.78 7.06
CA ALA A 209 -5.13 17.70 5.88
C ALA A 209 -5.42 18.85 4.89
N SER A 210 -4.35 19.30 4.22
CA SER A 210 -4.41 20.32 3.14
C SER A 210 -4.06 19.67 1.81
N PRO A 211 -4.80 19.96 0.72
CA PRO A 211 -4.48 19.45 -0.60
C PRO A 211 -3.25 20.15 -1.23
N VAL A 212 -2.74 21.20 -0.60
CA VAL A 212 -1.59 21.95 -1.11
C VAL A 212 -0.30 21.19 -0.79
N ARG A 213 0.35 20.67 -1.82
CA ARG A 213 1.68 20.05 -1.69
C ARG A 213 2.72 21.15 -1.45
N PRO A 214 3.44 21.13 -0.31
CA PRO A 214 4.46 22.15 -0.01
C PRO A 214 5.71 21.96 -0.90
N ALA A 215 6.53 23.01 -1.00
CA ALA A 215 7.66 23.08 -1.94
C ALA A 215 8.69 21.95 -1.74
N GLU A 216 8.93 21.53 -0.52
CA GLU A 216 9.84 20.44 -0.17
C GLU A 216 9.36 19.06 -0.64
N TRP A 217 8.11 18.94 -1.09
CA TRP A 217 7.52 17.72 -1.67
C TRP A 217 7.21 17.87 -3.16
N ARG A 218 7.77 18.89 -3.81
CA ARG A 218 7.69 19.10 -5.27
C ARG A 218 9.01 18.78 -5.95
N ALA A 219 8.96 18.50 -7.26
CA ALA A 219 10.14 18.27 -8.09
C ALA A 219 10.87 19.58 -8.42
#